data_8c1264ad21e2e1f1ce8a928574394a9f
#
_entry.id   8c1264ad21e2e1f1ce8a928574394a9f
#
_cell.length_a   1.000
_cell.length_b   1.000
_cell.length_c   1.000
_cell.angle_alpha   90.00
_cell.angle_beta   90.00
_cell.angle_gamma   90.00
#
_symmetry.space_group_name_H-M   'P 1'
#
loop_
_entity.id
_entity.type
_entity.pdbx_description
1 polymer ?
#
loop_
_entity_poly.entity_id
_entity_poly.type
_entity_poly.pdbx_seq_one_letter_code
_entity_poly.pdbx_strand_id
1 'polypeptide(L)'
;SMCDLFPRHILAMTEQDVVCGTPPIAFTFGLGGLLAFPLRHGASSVLLEKHTPETLMATISQYQATQCYTAPTLYRQMAAIAKPYDLSSLRHPVSAGEALPDATRQLWQDATGIVMTDGIGGTEVIHIYISSAGAGVRRGAIGRVVDGYQACIVDEDMRPVPAGTLGRLAVRGPTGCKYLDDPRQTDYVQQGWNLPGDTFVMD
;
A
#
# COMPACT_ATOMS: atom_id res chain seq x y z
N SER A 1 9.22 11.71 9.37
CA SER A 1 8.26 12.12 8.35
C SER A 1 7.48 10.89 7.86
N MET A 2 6.38 11.08 7.15
CA MET A 2 5.59 10.00 6.53
C MET A 2 6.47 9.05 5.69
N CYS A 3 7.49 9.57 5.01
CA CYS A 3 8.43 8.76 4.22
C CYS A 3 9.34 7.85 5.07
N ASP A 4 9.32 7.97 6.39
CA ASP A 4 10.07 7.10 7.30
C ASP A 4 9.20 6.00 7.93
N LEU A 5 7.87 6.02 7.72
CA LEU A 5 6.95 5.11 8.41
C LEU A 5 6.76 3.80 7.64
N PHE A 6 5.89 3.80 6.65
CA PHE A 6 5.63 2.60 5.85
C PHE A 6 6.89 1.99 5.23
N PRO A 7 7.79 2.78 4.57
CA PRO A 7 9.00 2.21 3.97
C PRO A 7 9.95 1.57 4.98
N ARG A 8 10.10 2.18 6.17
CA ARG A 8 11.00 1.65 7.20
C ARG A 8 10.41 0.48 7.96
N HIS A 9 9.16 0.61 8.43
CA HIS A 9 8.57 -0.35 9.38
C HIS A 9 7.96 -1.58 8.70
N ILE A 10 7.52 -1.44 7.46
CA ILE A 10 6.89 -2.53 6.70
C ILE A 10 7.83 -3.10 5.66
N LEU A 11 8.50 -2.24 4.88
CA LEU A 11 9.33 -2.67 3.74
C LEU A 11 10.80 -2.83 4.10
N ALA A 12 11.24 -2.32 5.27
CA ALA A 12 12.65 -2.26 5.65
C ALA A 12 13.53 -1.70 4.52
N MET A 13 13.05 -0.60 3.89
CA MET A 13 13.69 0.00 2.73
C MET A 13 15.08 0.53 3.06
N THR A 14 16.04 0.27 2.17
CA THR A 14 17.44 0.69 2.26
C THR A 14 17.91 1.30 0.95
N GLU A 15 19.12 1.80 0.92
CA GLU A 15 19.78 2.34 -0.29
C GLU A 15 20.05 1.30 -1.38
N GLN A 16 20.06 -0.01 -1.04
CA GLN A 16 20.22 -1.08 -2.01
C GLN A 16 18.93 -1.45 -2.73
N ASP A 17 17.79 -0.89 -2.31
CA ASP A 17 16.52 -1.21 -2.94
C ASP A 17 16.39 -0.59 -4.34
N VAL A 18 15.74 -1.32 -5.20
CA VAL A 18 15.31 -0.88 -6.53
C VAL A 18 13.80 -1.00 -6.59
N VAL A 19 13.12 0.11 -6.82
CA VAL A 19 11.66 0.14 -6.90
C VAL A 19 11.19 0.29 -8.33
N CYS A 20 10.07 -0.33 -8.67
CA CYS A 20 9.34 -0.12 -9.91
C CYS A 20 7.84 -0.18 -9.67
N GLY A 21 7.05 0.18 -10.66
CA GLY A 21 5.60 0.10 -10.52
C GLY A 21 4.84 0.85 -11.59
N THR A 22 3.52 0.82 -11.46
CA THR A 22 2.60 1.39 -12.45
C THR A 22 1.83 2.61 -11.97
N PRO A 23 1.70 2.91 -10.65
CA PRO A 23 0.93 4.08 -10.24
C PRO A 23 1.58 5.35 -10.78
N PRO A 24 0.80 6.26 -11.40
CA PRO A 24 1.33 7.56 -11.81
C PRO A 24 1.86 8.35 -10.62
N ILE A 25 2.98 9.07 -10.80
CA ILE A 25 3.56 9.94 -9.76
C ILE A 25 2.60 11.08 -9.36
N ALA A 26 1.64 11.41 -10.23
CA ALA A 26 0.58 12.36 -9.92
C ALA A 26 -0.39 11.90 -8.83
N PHE A 27 -0.42 10.60 -8.51
CA PHE A 27 -1.21 10.03 -7.41
C PHE A 27 -0.29 9.68 -6.24
N THR A 28 -0.81 9.79 -5.03
CA THR A 28 0.00 9.62 -3.81
C THR A 28 0.62 8.23 -3.67
N PHE A 29 -0.02 7.18 -4.18
CA PHE A 29 0.56 5.84 -4.20
C PHE A 29 1.84 5.79 -5.07
N GLY A 30 1.83 6.39 -6.26
CA GLY A 30 3.02 6.52 -7.10
C GLY A 30 4.01 7.55 -6.57
N LEU A 31 3.53 8.71 -6.09
CA LEU A 31 4.38 9.74 -5.50
C LEU A 31 5.21 9.20 -4.33
N GLY A 32 4.58 8.44 -3.43
CA GLY A 32 5.28 7.80 -2.32
C GLY A 32 6.20 6.69 -2.80
N GLY A 33 5.62 5.64 -3.41
CA GLY A 33 6.32 4.40 -3.72
C GLY A 33 7.45 4.54 -4.74
N LEU A 34 7.26 5.37 -5.77
CA LEU A 34 8.21 5.48 -6.88
C LEU A 34 9.11 6.72 -6.82
N LEU A 35 8.84 7.68 -5.94
CA LEU A 35 9.62 8.91 -5.86
C LEU A 35 10.05 9.24 -4.43
N ALA A 36 9.11 9.56 -3.54
CA ALA A 36 9.44 10.13 -2.24
C ALA A 36 10.16 9.14 -1.31
N PHE A 37 9.75 7.88 -1.29
CA PHE A 37 10.38 6.85 -0.48
C PHE A 37 11.78 6.49 -0.96
N PRO A 38 11.99 6.16 -2.26
CA PRO A 38 13.34 5.92 -2.77
C PRO A 38 14.28 7.10 -2.52
N LEU A 39 13.87 8.33 -2.83
CA LEU A 39 14.70 9.52 -2.58
C LEU A 39 15.05 9.68 -1.10
N ARG A 40 14.08 9.41 -0.20
CA ARG A 40 14.31 9.51 1.25
C ARG A 40 15.31 8.50 1.79
N HIS A 41 15.34 7.31 1.20
CA HIS A 41 16.15 6.18 1.66
C HIS A 41 17.41 5.94 0.83
N GLY A 42 17.66 6.74 -0.21
CA GLY A 42 18.79 6.56 -1.14
C GLY A 42 18.63 5.39 -2.11
N ALA A 43 17.41 4.84 -2.21
CA ALA A 43 17.09 3.75 -3.12
C ALA A 43 16.93 4.23 -4.58
N SER A 44 16.96 3.29 -5.52
CA SER A 44 16.80 3.55 -6.95
C SER A 44 15.36 3.35 -7.40
N SER A 45 14.93 4.10 -8.44
CA SER A 45 13.62 3.95 -9.06
C SER A 45 13.74 3.67 -10.55
N VAL A 46 12.97 2.70 -11.04
CA VAL A 46 12.81 2.43 -12.48
C VAL A 46 11.41 2.87 -12.88
N LEU A 47 11.33 3.92 -13.67
CA LEU A 47 10.07 4.44 -14.20
C LEU A 47 9.79 3.85 -15.58
N LEU A 48 8.56 3.39 -15.79
CA LEU A 48 8.13 2.76 -17.03
C LEU A 48 7.30 3.72 -17.89
N GLU A 49 7.55 3.71 -19.20
CA GLU A 49 6.69 4.42 -20.16
C GLU A 49 5.38 3.65 -20.45
N LYS A 50 5.45 2.32 -20.40
CA LYS A 50 4.31 1.43 -20.66
C LYS A 50 4.05 0.54 -19.45
N HIS A 51 2.80 0.46 -19.05
CA HIS A 51 2.36 -0.23 -17.84
C HIS A 51 1.61 -1.51 -18.22
N THR A 52 2.30 -2.48 -18.83
CA THR A 52 1.75 -3.82 -19.08
C THR A 52 2.34 -4.86 -18.13
N PRO A 53 1.68 -6.01 -17.93
CA PRO A 53 2.24 -7.12 -17.14
C PRO A 53 3.63 -7.52 -17.63
N GLU A 54 3.83 -7.62 -18.94
CA GLU A 54 5.10 -8.04 -19.56
C GLU A 54 6.20 -7.01 -19.30
N THR A 55 5.93 -5.71 -19.47
CA THR A 55 6.95 -4.68 -19.22
C THR A 55 7.33 -4.61 -17.77
N LEU A 56 6.37 -4.78 -16.86
CA LEU A 56 6.64 -4.76 -15.41
C LEU A 56 7.45 -6.00 -14.98
N MET A 57 7.08 -7.18 -15.46
CA MET A 57 7.82 -8.42 -15.21
C MET A 57 9.25 -8.38 -15.78
N ALA A 58 9.42 -7.87 -16.99
CA ALA A 58 10.73 -7.68 -17.61
C ALA A 58 11.58 -6.67 -16.81
N THR A 59 10.96 -5.58 -16.32
CA THR A 59 11.63 -4.58 -15.48
C THR A 59 12.13 -5.20 -14.17
N ILE A 60 11.30 -5.98 -13.47
CA ILE A 60 11.69 -6.65 -12.23
C ILE A 60 12.90 -7.56 -12.50
N SER A 61 12.83 -8.38 -13.53
CA SER A 61 13.90 -9.32 -13.89
C SER A 61 15.19 -8.60 -14.33
N GLN A 62 15.08 -7.59 -15.20
CA GLN A 62 16.23 -6.90 -15.78
C GLN A 62 16.98 -6.03 -14.78
N TYR A 63 16.24 -5.28 -13.96
CA TYR A 63 16.82 -4.33 -13.00
C TYR A 63 16.93 -4.90 -11.59
N GLN A 64 16.59 -6.18 -11.42
CA GLN A 64 16.58 -6.85 -10.12
C GLN A 64 15.79 -6.05 -9.07
N ALA A 65 14.58 -5.61 -9.47
CA ALA A 65 13.76 -4.78 -8.59
C ALA A 65 13.35 -5.55 -7.33
N THR A 66 13.51 -4.89 -6.19
CA THR A 66 13.24 -5.47 -4.86
C THR A 66 11.84 -5.16 -4.37
N GLN A 67 11.24 -4.10 -4.90
CA GLN A 67 9.89 -3.66 -4.56
C GLN A 67 9.13 -3.28 -5.84
N CYS A 68 7.87 -3.74 -5.93
CA CYS A 68 7.01 -3.44 -7.07
C CYS A 68 5.67 -2.90 -6.56
N TYR A 69 5.27 -1.74 -7.03
CA TYR A 69 4.02 -1.08 -6.64
C TYR A 69 3.00 -1.17 -7.76
N THR A 70 1.89 -1.87 -7.55
CA THR A 70 0.81 -1.90 -8.53
C THR A 70 -0.52 -2.38 -7.91
N ALA A 71 -1.61 -2.34 -8.69
CA ALA A 71 -2.93 -2.78 -8.26
C ALA A 71 -3.10 -4.32 -8.30
N PRO A 72 -4.02 -4.89 -7.51
CA PRO A 72 -4.35 -6.32 -7.51
C PRO A 72 -4.64 -6.90 -8.89
N THR A 73 -5.35 -6.15 -9.71
CA THR A 73 -5.71 -6.57 -11.07
C THR A 73 -4.48 -6.87 -11.92
N LEU A 74 -3.42 -6.05 -11.82
CA LEU A 74 -2.20 -6.28 -12.58
C LEU A 74 -1.38 -7.44 -12.01
N TYR A 75 -1.32 -7.60 -10.69
CA TYR A 75 -0.69 -8.78 -10.07
C TYR A 75 -1.32 -10.10 -10.54
N ARG A 76 -2.65 -10.11 -10.69
CA ARG A 76 -3.35 -11.29 -11.25
C ARG A 76 -2.91 -11.62 -12.68
N GLN A 77 -2.73 -10.60 -13.53
CA GLN A 77 -2.24 -10.78 -14.89
C GLN A 77 -0.78 -11.20 -14.91
N MET A 78 0.07 -10.59 -14.10
CA MET A 78 1.48 -10.92 -13.95
C MET A 78 1.69 -12.36 -13.48
N ALA A 79 0.88 -12.86 -12.56
CA ALA A 79 0.93 -14.25 -12.08
C ALA A 79 0.77 -15.27 -13.23
N ALA A 80 -0.09 -14.97 -14.21
CA ALA A 80 -0.33 -15.86 -15.34
C ALA A 80 0.90 -16.00 -16.28
N ILE A 81 1.80 -15.01 -16.27
CA ILE A 81 2.98 -14.96 -17.15
C ILE A 81 4.30 -15.04 -16.38
N ALA A 82 4.30 -15.30 -15.08
CA ALA A 82 5.45 -15.18 -14.20
C ALA A 82 6.62 -16.11 -14.55
N LYS A 83 6.30 -17.30 -15.05
CA LYS A 83 7.24 -18.43 -15.20
C LYS A 83 8.58 -18.12 -15.91
N PRO A 84 8.66 -17.34 -17.02
CA PRO A 84 9.90 -17.07 -17.71
C PRO A 84 10.77 -15.95 -17.09
N TYR A 85 10.28 -15.26 -16.05
CA TYR A 85 10.95 -14.11 -15.46
C TYR A 85 11.69 -14.47 -14.18
N ASP A 86 12.87 -13.89 -13.99
CA ASP A 86 13.59 -13.97 -12.72
C ASP A 86 13.01 -12.95 -11.74
N LEU A 87 12.36 -13.43 -10.70
CA LEU A 87 11.76 -12.63 -9.64
C LEU A 87 12.50 -12.80 -8.30
N SER A 88 13.67 -13.41 -8.29
CA SER A 88 14.40 -13.75 -7.07
C SER A 88 14.78 -12.54 -6.22
N SER A 89 14.90 -11.36 -6.83
CA SER A 89 15.17 -10.10 -6.16
C SER A 89 13.95 -9.49 -5.47
N LEU A 90 12.72 -9.83 -5.94
CA LEU A 90 11.49 -9.17 -5.50
C LEU A 90 11.10 -9.60 -4.07
N ARG A 91 11.24 -8.70 -3.11
CA ARG A 91 10.89 -8.93 -1.70
C ARG A 91 9.49 -8.44 -1.36
N HIS A 92 9.09 -7.30 -1.94
CA HIS A 92 7.82 -6.64 -1.63
C HIS A 92 7.02 -6.33 -2.89
N PRO A 93 6.17 -7.26 -3.36
CA PRO A 93 5.09 -6.93 -4.28
C PRO A 93 4.00 -6.18 -3.49
N VAL A 94 4.00 -4.84 -3.58
CA VAL A 94 3.10 -3.95 -2.83
C VAL A 94 1.82 -3.75 -3.61
N SER A 95 0.71 -4.16 -3.03
CA SER A 95 -0.64 -4.03 -3.57
C SER A 95 -1.43 -2.98 -2.81
N ALA A 96 -1.99 -2.02 -3.51
CA ALA A 96 -2.90 -1.01 -2.95
C ALA A 96 -3.75 -0.36 -4.05
N GLY A 97 -4.65 0.55 -3.64
CA GLY A 97 -5.56 1.27 -4.54
C GLY A 97 -6.89 0.55 -4.79
N GLU A 98 -6.93 -0.75 -4.57
CA GLU A 98 -8.14 -1.60 -4.64
C GLU A 98 -8.04 -2.64 -3.52
N ALA A 99 -9.18 -3.20 -3.12
CA ALA A 99 -9.16 -4.34 -2.20
C ALA A 99 -8.45 -5.54 -2.85
N LEU A 100 -7.49 -6.14 -2.15
CA LEU A 100 -6.76 -7.32 -2.64
C LEU A 100 -7.58 -8.59 -2.37
N PRO A 101 -8.15 -9.25 -3.43
CA PRO A 101 -8.87 -10.50 -3.24
C PRO A 101 -7.92 -11.62 -2.80
N ASP A 102 -8.37 -12.46 -1.87
CA ASP A 102 -7.60 -13.64 -1.42
C ASP A 102 -7.23 -14.56 -2.59
N ALA A 103 -8.12 -14.68 -3.59
CA ALA A 103 -7.84 -15.45 -4.80
C ALA A 103 -6.65 -14.89 -5.61
N THR A 104 -6.53 -13.56 -5.70
CA THR A 104 -5.37 -12.92 -6.37
C THR A 104 -4.10 -13.13 -5.58
N ARG A 105 -4.16 -12.98 -4.27
CA ARG A 105 -3.04 -13.25 -3.36
C ARG A 105 -2.53 -14.68 -3.51
N GLN A 106 -3.45 -15.65 -3.48
CA GLN A 106 -3.11 -17.07 -3.62
C GLN A 106 -2.52 -17.37 -5.00
N LEU A 107 -3.14 -16.86 -6.07
CA LEU A 107 -2.66 -17.04 -7.44
C LEU A 107 -1.22 -16.53 -7.62
N TRP A 108 -0.92 -15.36 -7.08
CA TRP A 108 0.42 -14.78 -7.11
C TRP A 108 1.42 -15.66 -6.33
N GLN A 109 1.06 -16.06 -5.13
CA GLN A 109 1.92 -16.89 -4.27
C GLN A 109 2.18 -18.27 -4.90
N ASP A 110 1.17 -18.89 -5.50
CA ASP A 110 1.32 -20.19 -6.19
C ASP A 110 2.23 -20.08 -7.43
N ALA A 111 2.15 -18.96 -8.16
CA ALA A 111 2.95 -18.73 -9.36
C ALA A 111 4.40 -18.34 -9.07
N THR A 112 4.66 -17.63 -7.96
CA THR A 112 5.98 -16.99 -7.72
C THR A 112 6.65 -17.43 -6.41
N GLY A 113 5.91 -17.99 -5.47
CA GLY A 113 6.39 -18.26 -4.10
C GLY A 113 6.50 -17.02 -3.21
N ILE A 114 6.19 -15.81 -3.73
CA ILE A 114 6.41 -14.55 -3.03
C ILE A 114 5.12 -14.09 -2.36
N VAL A 115 5.22 -13.69 -1.09
CA VAL A 115 4.08 -13.16 -0.32
C VAL A 115 3.85 -11.70 -0.66
N MET A 116 2.61 -11.34 -0.99
CA MET A 116 2.24 -9.95 -1.28
C MET A 116 2.20 -9.10 -0.02
N THR A 117 2.70 -7.87 -0.13
CA THR A 117 2.49 -6.81 0.84
C THR A 117 1.21 -6.07 0.47
N ASP A 118 0.21 -6.13 1.34
CA ASP A 118 -1.05 -5.43 1.14
C ASP A 118 -1.11 -4.16 1.99
N GLY A 119 -1.89 -3.18 1.55
CA GLY A 119 -2.04 -1.97 2.33
C GLY A 119 -3.24 -1.11 1.92
N ILE A 120 -3.84 -0.50 2.92
CA ILE A 120 -4.82 0.57 2.71
C ILE A 120 -4.17 1.91 3.02
N GLY A 121 -4.40 2.85 2.14
CA GLY A 121 -3.97 4.24 2.23
C GLY A 121 -5.02 5.18 1.67
N GLY A 122 -4.72 6.46 1.68
CA GLY A 122 -5.59 7.49 1.12
C GLY A 122 -4.78 8.71 0.69
N THR A 123 -5.30 9.43 -0.29
CA THR A 123 -4.68 10.66 -0.80
C THR A 123 -4.51 11.69 0.31
N GLU A 124 -5.49 11.83 1.17
CA GLU A 124 -5.55 12.80 2.26
C GLU A 124 -4.52 12.54 3.36
N VAL A 125 -4.15 11.28 3.54
CA VAL A 125 -3.10 10.83 4.49
C VAL A 125 -1.80 10.54 3.77
N ILE A 126 -1.78 10.79 2.47
CA ILE A 126 -0.70 10.69 1.49
C ILE A 126 -0.38 9.26 1.06
N HIS A 127 -0.31 8.28 1.95
CA HIS A 127 0.08 6.91 1.58
C HIS A 127 -0.55 5.87 2.51
N ILE A 128 0.01 4.66 2.52
CA ILE A 128 -0.44 3.51 3.29
C ILE A 128 -0.25 3.76 4.79
N TYR A 129 -1.29 3.51 5.57
CA TYR A 129 -1.33 3.65 7.03
C TYR A 129 -1.74 2.36 7.77
N ILE A 130 -2.29 1.36 7.06
CA ILE A 130 -2.50 -0.01 7.55
C ILE A 130 -1.91 -0.96 6.52
N SER A 131 -1.11 -1.92 6.95
CA SER A 131 -0.43 -2.85 6.04
C SER A 131 -0.05 -4.17 6.70
N SER A 132 0.22 -5.16 5.86
CA SER A 132 0.82 -6.44 6.26
C SER A 132 1.85 -6.89 5.23
N ALA A 133 2.96 -7.46 5.72
CA ALA A 133 4.02 -8.03 4.90
C ALA A 133 4.55 -9.33 5.53
N GLY A 134 5.12 -10.20 4.72
CA GLY A 134 5.77 -11.43 5.16
C GLY A 134 4.88 -12.28 6.08
N ALA A 135 5.41 -12.68 7.24
CA ALA A 135 4.70 -13.50 8.23
C ALA A 135 3.50 -12.79 8.90
N GLY A 136 3.38 -11.46 8.74
CA GLY A 136 2.25 -10.69 9.26
C GLY A 136 0.99 -10.76 8.40
N VAL A 137 1.08 -11.33 7.20
CA VAL A 137 -0.05 -11.46 6.29
C VAL A 137 -1.03 -12.51 6.79
N ARG A 138 -2.31 -12.12 6.90
CA ARG A 138 -3.41 -13.00 7.29
C ARG A 138 -4.53 -12.94 6.27
N ARG A 139 -5.11 -14.10 5.95
CA ARG A 139 -6.27 -14.18 5.07
C ARG A 139 -7.45 -13.39 5.65
N GLY A 140 -8.11 -12.60 4.80
CA GLY A 140 -9.27 -11.78 5.20
C GLY A 140 -8.93 -10.54 6.03
N ALA A 141 -7.64 -10.27 6.27
CA ALA A 141 -7.19 -9.07 6.98
C ALA A 141 -6.24 -8.23 6.11
N ILE A 142 -6.36 -6.90 6.19
CA ILE A 142 -5.44 -5.99 5.50
C ILE A 142 -4.10 -5.93 6.24
N GLY A 143 -4.14 -5.93 7.58
CA GLY A 143 -2.92 -5.87 8.37
C GLY A 143 -3.07 -5.09 9.67
N ARG A 144 -1.98 -4.44 10.06
CA ARG A 144 -1.89 -3.63 11.27
C ARG A 144 -1.61 -2.18 10.93
N VAL A 145 -1.96 -1.30 11.85
CA VAL A 145 -1.62 0.13 11.75
C VAL A 145 -0.10 0.27 11.66
N VAL A 146 0.36 1.03 10.67
CA VAL A 146 1.79 1.35 10.52
C VAL A 146 2.23 2.25 11.67
N ASP A 147 3.38 1.95 12.25
CA ASP A 147 3.95 2.74 13.35
C ASP A 147 3.99 4.23 13.01
N GLY A 148 3.54 5.06 13.93
CA GLY A 148 3.38 6.51 13.75
C GLY A 148 1.98 6.95 13.34
N TYR A 149 1.11 6.02 12.94
CA TYR A 149 -0.33 6.24 12.77
C TYR A 149 -1.12 5.64 13.93
N GLN A 150 -2.36 6.07 14.08
CA GLN A 150 -3.36 5.49 14.95
C GLN A 150 -4.63 5.25 14.14
N ALA A 151 -5.31 4.16 14.41
CA ALA A 151 -6.59 3.86 13.82
C ALA A 151 -7.55 3.29 14.86
N CYS A 152 -8.82 3.57 14.68
CA CYS A 152 -9.90 2.95 15.45
C CYS A 152 -11.14 2.81 14.55
N ILE A 153 -12.05 1.95 14.96
CA ILE A 153 -13.35 1.82 14.33
C ILE A 153 -14.35 2.61 15.17
N VAL A 154 -15.13 3.46 14.52
CA VAL A 154 -16.08 4.37 15.21
C VAL A 154 -17.50 4.21 14.65
N ASP A 155 -18.48 4.55 15.49
CA ASP A 155 -19.89 4.71 15.12
C ASP A 155 -20.15 6.06 14.41
N GLU A 156 -21.43 6.36 14.17
CA GLU A 156 -21.85 7.61 13.53
C GLU A 156 -21.57 8.85 14.41
N ASP A 157 -21.53 8.69 15.73
CA ASP A 157 -21.24 9.74 16.72
C ASP A 157 -19.74 9.90 17.01
N MET A 158 -18.86 9.23 16.23
CA MET A 158 -17.39 9.20 16.43
C MET A 158 -16.96 8.52 17.74
N ARG A 159 -17.79 7.66 18.33
CA ARG A 159 -17.40 6.87 19.50
C ARG A 159 -16.74 5.57 19.05
N PRO A 160 -15.60 5.20 19.66
CA PRO A 160 -14.98 3.89 19.37
C PRO A 160 -15.94 2.74 19.67
N VAL A 161 -16.02 1.78 18.74
CA VAL A 161 -16.80 0.57 18.91
C VAL A 161 -15.94 -0.59 19.42
N PRO A 162 -16.51 -1.59 20.12
CA PRO A 162 -15.78 -2.79 20.55
C PRO A 162 -15.20 -3.58 19.37
N ALA A 163 -14.11 -4.32 19.63
CA ALA A 163 -13.57 -5.29 18.69
C ALA A 163 -14.67 -6.26 18.20
N GLY A 164 -14.60 -6.65 16.92
CA GLY A 164 -15.61 -7.48 16.29
C GLY A 164 -16.85 -6.72 15.78
N THR A 165 -16.93 -5.41 16.01
CA THR A 165 -18.05 -4.59 15.54
C THR A 165 -17.70 -3.86 14.25
N LEU A 166 -18.59 -3.89 13.27
CA LEU A 166 -18.44 -3.14 12.02
C LEU A 166 -18.66 -1.65 12.29
N GLY A 167 -17.79 -0.80 11.77
CA GLY A 167 -17.94 0.65 11.86
C GLY A 167 -17.02 1.36 10.87
N ARG A 168 -17.01 2.70 10.94
CA ARG A 168 -16.19 3.53 10.06
C ARG A 168 -14.74 3.54 10.55
N LEU A 169 -13.81 3.41 9.61
CA LEU A 169 -12.39 3.58 9.90
C LEU A 169 -12.10 5.05 10.19
N ALA A 170 -11.44 5.32 11.30
CA ALA A 170 -10.91 6.62 11.66
C ALA A 170 -9.38 6.53 11.83
N VAL A 171 -8.64 7.40 11.17
CA VAL A 171 -7.16 7.37 11.13
C VAL A 171 -6.59 8.73 11.48
N ARG A 172 -5.51 8.74 12.26
CA ARG A 172 -4.70 9.94 12.48
C ARG A 172 -3.22 9.60 12.53
N GLY A 173 -2.38 10.57 12.16
CA GLY A 173 -0.93 10.38 12.09
C GLY A 173 -0.20 11.66 11.75
N PRO A 174 1.02 11.58 11.26
CA PRO A 174 1.84 12.74 10.94
C PRO A 174 1.37 13.52 9.70
N THR A 175 0.43 12.95 8.96
CA THR A 175 -0.17 13.54 7.77
C THR A 175 -1.69 13.54 7.89
N GLY A 176 -2.30 14.48 7.21
CA GLY A 176 -3.74 14.67 7.08
C GLY A 176 -3.99 15.70 5.99
N CYS A 177 -5.24 16.01 5.70
CA CYS A 177 -5.56 16.99 4.67
C CYS A 177 -6.30 18.21 5.24
N LYS A 178 -6.16 19.28 4.47
CA LYS A 178 -7.05 20.44 4.54
C LYS A 178 -7.49 20.75 3.13
N TYR A 179 -8.74 20.47 2.83
CA TYR A 179 -9.33 20.82 1.55
C TYR A 179 -9.41 22.33 1.40
N LEU A 180 -9.10 22.83 0.22
CA LEU A 180 -9.16 24.26 -0.10
C LEU A 180 -10.62 24.63 -0.40
N ASP A 181 -11.22 25.42 0.50
CA ASP A 181 -12.59 25.95 0.37
C ASP A 181 -13.66 24.91 -0.03
N ASP A 182 -13.55 23.70 0.51
CA ASP A 182 -14.42 22.59 0.20
C ASP A 182 -15.15 22.10 1.46
N PRO A 183 -16.49 22.02 1.46
CA PRO A 183 -17.28 21.59 2.62
C PRO A 183 -17.01 20.15 3.06
N ARG A 184 -16.47 19.29 2.18
CA ARG A 184 -16.06 17.92 2.55
C ARG A 184 -15.05 17.87 3.69
N GLN A 185 -14.38 19.00 3.98
CA GLN A 185 -13.45 19.09 5.12
C GLN A 185 -14.08 18.66 6.43
N THR A 186 -15.34 19.07 6.68
CA THR A 186 -16.06 18.76 7.92
C THR A 186 -16.50 17.30 7.99
N ASP A 187 -16.73 16.67 6.85
CA ASP A 187 -17.12 15.26 6.77
C ASP A 187 -15.89 14.36 6.88
N TYR A 188 -14.78 14.78 6.25
CA TYR A 188 -13.54 13.99 6.22
C TYR A 188 -12.73 14.10 7.52
N VAL A 189 -12.65 15.29 8.13
CA VAL A 189 -11.90 15.48 9.39
C VAL A 189 -12.84 15.79 10.53
N GLN A 190 -13.02 14.84 11.43
CA GLN A 190 -13.86 14.98 12.60
C GLN A 190 -13.07 14.71 13.88
N GLN A 191 -13.10 15.62 14.84
CA GLN A 191 -12.42 15.49 16.15
C GLN A 191 -10.91 15.15 16.03
N GLY A 192 -10.25 15.64 14.96
CA GLY A 192 -8.83 15.35 14.67
C GLY A 192 -8.55 13.98 14.05
N TRP A 193 -9.57 13.25 13.63
CA TRP A 193 -9.49 12.01 12.87
C TRP A 193 -9.86 12.22 11.41
N ASN A 194 -9.12 11.56 10.51
CA ASN A 194 -9.47 11.46 9.11
C ASN A 194 -10.38 10.26 8.90
N LEU A 195 -11.47 10.45 8.18
CA LEU A 195 -12.47 9.42 7.85
C LEU A 195 -12.39 9.09 6.36
N PRO A 196 -11.62 8.08 5.94
CA PRO A 196 -11.40 7.78 4.52
C PRO A 196 -12.63 7.22 3.78
N GLY A 197 -13.74 6.99 4.50
CA GLY A 197 -14.97 6.50 3.90
C GLY A 197 -15.12 4.98 3.91
N ASP A 198 -14.14 4.27 4.42
CA ASP A 198 -14.14 2.82 4.48
C ASP A 198 -14.74 2.31 5.79
N THR A 199 -15.35 1.12 5.75
CA THR A 199 -15.87 0.42 6.93
C THR A 199 -15.10 -0.88 7.17
N PHE A 200 -14.78 -1.12 8.43
CA PHE A 200 -13.99 -2.28 8.85
C PHE A 200 -14.48 -2.86 10.16
N VAL A 201 -13.99 -4.05 10.44
CA VAL A 201 -14.01 -4.68 11.77
C VAL A 201 -12.57 -4.76 12.25
N MET A 202 -12.32 -4.37 13.47
CA MET A 202 -11.03 -4.55 14.15
C MET A 202 -11.13 -5.78 15.06
N ASP A 203 -10.18 -6.69 14.94
CA ASP A 203 -10.03 -7.89 15.77
C ASP A 203 -8.97 -7.75 16.86
#